data_a2af93e6cdd6b94e46b4e680788525bd
#
_entry.id   a2af93e6cdd6b94e46b4e680788525bd
#
_cell.length_a   1.000
_cell.length_b   1.000
_cell.length_c   1.000
_cell.angle_alpha   90.00
_cell.angle_beta   90.00
_cell.angle_gamma   90.00
#
_symmetry.space_group_name_H-M   'P 1'
#
loop_
_entity.id
_entity.type
_entity.pdbx_description
1 polymer ?
#
loop_
_entity_poly.entity_id
_entity_poly.type
_entity_poly.pdbx_seq_one_letter_code
_entity_poly.pdbx_strand_id
1 'polypeptide(L)'
;ADLKVQALIDEHYVERVVQELPADFTRDGENYKLEVTKVYPEVKDGQFRTDFRFTTGRPENIRAGQTYHINLQLGDPVKAVLILRGGFFQITGGRWIYVVDESGKFAVRRPIKIGRQNPQFYEVTDGLASGEKVIISGYELFGDNEKLILNE
;
A
#
# COMPACT_ATOMS: atom_id res chain seq x y z
N ALA A 1 -26.70 6.91 -6.50
CA ALA A 1 -25.36 7.18 -6.01
C ALA A 1 -24.75 5.90 -5.46
N ASP A 2 -23.50 5.66 -5.78
CA ASP A 2 -22.78 4.51 -5.27
C ASP A 2 -22.41 4.75 -3.81
N LEU A 3 -22.76 3.79 -2.96
CA LEU A 3 -22.40 3.82 -1.57
C LEU A 3 -20.99 3.24 -1.37
N LYS A 4 -20.15 3.94 -0.64
CA LYS A 4 -18.88 3.42 -0.20
C LYS A 4 -19.03 2.75 1.16
N VAL A 5 -18.34 1.64 1.31
CA VAL A 5 -18.16 1.02 2.61
C VAL A 5 -16.74 1.37 3.06
N GLN A 6 -16.61 1.98 4.23
CA GLN A 6 -15.33 2.36 4.80
C GLN A 6 -15.13 1.68 6.14
N ALA A 7 -13.91 1.28 6.41
CA ALA A 7 -13.52 0.72 7.70
C ALA A 7 -12.25 1.37 8.21
N LEU A 8 -12.16 1.49 9.53
CA LEU A 8 -10.93 1.85 10.22
C LEU A 8 -10.29 0.56 10.71
N ILE A 9 -9.05 0.33 10.31
CA ILE A 9 -8.33 -0.92 10.58
C ILE A 9 -7.10 -0.59 11.42
N ASP A 10 -6.83 -1.41 12.43
CA ASP A 10 -5.66 -1.26 13.28
C ASP A 10 -4.38 -1.31 12.45
N GLU A 11 -3.45 -0.40 12.72
CA GLU A 11 -2.18 -0.30 11.99
C GLU A 11 -1.34 -1.58 12.03
N HIS A 12 -1.59 -2.45 13.01
CA HIS A 12 -0.93 -3.75 13.11
C HIS A 12 -1.11 -4.60 11.84
N TYR A 13 -2.22 -4.42 11.12
CA TYR A 13 -2.55 -5.21 9.93
C TYR A 13 -2.16 -4.53 8.62
N VAL A 14 -1.44 -3.41 8.68
CA VAL A 14 -1.16 -2.57 7.50
C VAL A 14 -0.45 -3.32 6.36
N GLU A 15 0.43 -4.25 6.68
CA GLU A 15 1.15 -5.03 5.67
C GLU A 15 0.28 -6.07 4.96
N ARG A 16 -0.85 -6.42 5.55
CA ARG A 16 -1.73 -7.48 5.06
C ARG A 16 -2.97 -6.97 4.36
N VAL A 17 -3.23 -5.66 4.40
CA VAL A 17 -4.40 -5.05 3.77
C VAL A 17 -3.97 -4.39 2.47
N VAL A 18 -4.37 -4.97 1.37
CA VAL A 18 -4.01 -4.53 0.02
C VAL A 18 -5.27 -4.43 -0.85
N GLN A 19 -5.17 -3.76 -1.99
CA GLN A 19 -6.26 -3.69 -2.96
C GLN A 19 -6.68 -5.09 -3.41
N GLU A 20 -7.95 -5.26 -3.70
CA GLU A 20 -8.57 -6.52 -4.13
C GLU A 20 -8.67 -7.58 -3.05
N LEU A 21 -8.26 -7.29 -1.81
CA LEU A 21 -8.41 -8.22 -0.70
C LEU A 21 -9.91 -8.49 -0.45
N PRO A 22 -10.33 -9.76 -0.37
CA PRO A 22 -11.74 -10.06 -0.15
C PRO A 22 -12.19 -9.82 1.29
N ALA A 23 -13.44 -9.42 1.41
CA ALA A 23 -14.12 -9.26 2.68
C ALA A 23 -15.58 -9.71 2.53
N ASP A 24 -16.25 -9.96 3.62
CA ASP A 24 -17.66 -10.27 3.61
C ASP A 24 -18.36 -9.77 4.86
N PHE A 25 -19.68 -9.68 4.78
CA PHE A 25 -20.53 -9.56 5.96
C PHE A 25 -21.87 -10.25 5.72
N THR A 26 -22.50 -10.65 6.81
CA THR A 26 -23.79 -11.33 6.78
C THR A 26 -24.87 -10.40 7.35
N ARG A 27 -25.97 -10.28 6.65
CA ARG A 27 -27.14 -9.51 7.07
C ARG A 27 -28.40 -10.27 6.67
N ASP A 28 -29.31 -10.43 7.63
CA ASP A 28 -30.60 -11.10 7.41
C ASP A 28 -30.46 -12.50 6.77
N GLY A 29 -29.42 -13.24 7.16
CA GLY A 29 -29.14 -14.58 6.65
C GLY A 29 -28.45 -14.64 5.31
N GLU A 30 -28.19 -13.50 4.66
CA GLU A 30 -27.47 -13.43 3.39
C GLU A 30 -26.05 -12.94 3.58
N ASN A 31 -25.12 -13.56 2.86
CA ASN A 31 -23.73 -13.18 2.87
C ASN A 31 -23.40 -12.28 1.66
N TYR A 32 -22.88 -11.10 1.93
CA TYR A 32 -22.47 -10.14 0.92
C TYR A 32 -20.96 -10.08 0.84
N LYS A 33 -20.44 -10.08 -0.37
CA LYS A 33 -19.00 -10.04 -0.63
C LYS A 33 -18.56 -8.67 -1.06
N LEU A 34 -17.39 -8.28 -0.56
CA LEU A 34 -16.76 -7.01 -0.88
C LEU A 34 -15.30 -7.26 -1.23
N GLU A 35 -14.66 -6.23 -1.76
CA GLU A 35 -13.21 -6.21 -1.91
C GLU A 35 -12.66 -4.83 -1.58
N VAL A 36 -11.42 -4.79 -1.15
CA VAL A 36 -10.71 -3.53 -0.87
C VAL A 36 -10.44 -2.80 -2.19
N THR A 37 -10.87 -1.54 -2.27
CA THR A 37 -10.61 -0.69 -3.43
C THR A 37 -9.53 0.33 -3.20
N LYS A 38 -9.39 0.82 -1.97
CA LYS A 38 -8.40 1.84 -1.64
C LYS A 38 -7.96 1.69 -0.19
N VAL A 39 -6.65 1.75 0.01
CA VAL A 39 -6.04 1.82 1.34
C VAL A 39 -5.43 3.21 1.47
N TYR A 40 -5.90 3.99 2.45
CA TYR A 40 -5.42 5.36 2.65
C TYR A 40 -4.11 5.33 3.42
N PRO A 41 -3.12 6.15 3.02
CA PRO A 41 -1.78 6.09 3.63
C PRO A 41 -1.68 6.74 5.01
N GLU A 42 -2.68 7.49 5.44
CA GLU A 42 -2.63 8.17 6.73
C GLU A 42 -3.03 7.23 7.86
N VAL A 43 -2.20 7.20 8.90
CA VAL A 43 -2.52 6.51 10.16
C VAL A 43 -2.88 7.58 11.18
N LYS A 44 -4.05 7.44 11.79
CA LYS A 44 -4.53 8.33 12.85
C LYS A 44 -5.08 7.50 14.01
N ASP A 45 -4.63 7.79 15.21
CA ASP A 45 -5.04 7.06 16.42
C ASP A 45 -4.78 5.54 16.31
N GLY A 46 -3.68 5.16 15.65
CA GLY A 46 -3.32 3.77 15.46
C GLY A 46 -4.15 3.02 14.42
N GLN A 47 -4.93 3.72 13.61
CA GLN A 47 -5.81 3.13 12.60
C GLN A 47 -5.63 3.79 11.24
N PHE A 48 -5.88 3.04 10.19
CA PHE A 48 -5.91 3.57 8.83
C PHE A 48 -7.25 3.26 8.17
N ARG A 49 -7.65 4.12 7.23
CA ARG A 49 -8.93 4.00 6.54
C ARG A 49 -8.80 3.14 5.30
N THR A 50 -9.80 2.32 5.05
CA THR A 50 -9.87 1.42 3.88
C THR A 50 -11.26 1.50 3.29
N ASP A 51 -11.34 1.67 1.97
CA ASP A 51 -12.59 1.65 1.22
C ASP A 51 -12.82 0.28 0.60
N PHE A 52 -14.08 -0.13 0.57
CA PHE A 52 -14.54 -1.39 -0.01
C PHE A 52 -15.64 -1.14 -1.02
N ARG A 53 -15.81 -2.07 -1.95
CA ARG A 53 -16.98 -2.12 -2.84
C ARG A 53 -17.63 -3.50 -2.77
N PHE A 54 -18.92 -3.55 -3.06
CA PHE A 54 -19.63 -4.82 -3.19
C PHE A 54 -19.26 -5.48 -4.52
N THR A 55 -18.99 -6.79 -4.51
CA THR A 55 -18.60 -7.55 -5.71
C THR A 55 -19.73 -8.36 -6.30
N THR A 56 -20.72 -8.78 -5.49
CA THR A 56 -21.81 -9.65 -5.93
C THR A 56 -23.20 -9.01 -5.79
N GLY A 57 -23.24 -7.74 -5.42
CA GLY A 57 -24.48 -7.04 -5.14
C GLY A 57 -24.50 -6.52 -3.72
N ARG A 58 -25.29 -5.49 -3.47
CA ARG A 58 -25.40 -4.87 -2.15
C ARG A 58 -26.74 -5.20 -1.50
N PRO A 59 -26.85 -5.16 -0.16
CA PRO A 59 -28.11 -5.35 0.52
C PRO A 59 -29.15 -4.32 0.09
N GLU A 60 -30.40 -4.75 0.02
CA GLU A 60 -31.50 -3.81 -0.10
C GLU A 60 -31.58 -2.98 1.18
N ASN A 61 -32.07 -1.76 1.07
CA ASN A 61 -32.25 -0.85 2.20
C ASN A 61 -30.95 -0.44 2.93
N ILE A 62 -29.80 -0.60 2.29
CA ILE A 62 -28.55 -0.07 2.84
C ILE A 62 -28.56 1.46 2.74
N ARG A 63 -28.19 2.12 3.83
CA ARG A 63 -28.19 3.59 3.90
C ARG A 63 -26.84 4.09 4.39
N ALA A 64 -26.48 5.31 3.98
CA ALA A 64 -25.32 5.99 4.51
C ALA A 64 -25.45 6.19 6.02
N GLY A 65 -24.33 6.12 6.73
CA GLY A 65 -24.28 6.30 8.18
C GLY A 65 -24.55 5.04 9.01
N GLN A 66 -24.83 3.91 8.36
CA GLN A 66 -25.01 2.64 9.07
C GLN A 66 -23.66 1.98 9.32
N THR A 67 -23.55 1.26 10.43
CA THR A 67 -22.35 0.52 10.82
C THR A 67 -22.59 -0.98 10.67
N TYR A 68 -21.62 -1.65 10.05
CA TYR A 68 -21.64 -3.09 9.84
C TYR A 68 -20.34 -3.72 10.30
N HIS A 69 -20.41 -4.98 10.72
CA HIS A 69 -19.22 -5.77 11.03
C HIS A 69 -18.78 -6.52 9.76
N ILE A 70 -17.60 -6.23 9.29
CA ILE A 70 -17.03 -6.84 8.08
C ILE A 70 -15.94 -7.82 8.48
N ASN A 71 -15.97 -9.01 7.89
CA ASN A 71 -14.92 -10.00 8.05
C ASN A 71 -13.92 -9.83 6.91
N LEU A 72 -12.73 -9.37 7.23
CA LEU A 72 -11.66 -9.17 6.26
C LEU A 72 -10.82 -10.44 6.17
N GLN A 73 -10.69 -10.99 4.97
CA GLN A 73 -9.94 -12.23 4.74
C GLN A 73 -8.49 -11.89 4.44
N LEU A 74 -7.68 -11.74 5.48
CA LEU A 74 -6.29 -11.33 5.36
C LEU A 74 -5.40 -12.37 4.64
N GLY A 75 -5.76 -13.64 4.69
CA GLY A 75 -4.99 -14.69 4.04
C GLY A 75 -3.56 -14.82 4.58
N ASP A 76 -2.76 -15.59 3.88
CA ASP A 76 -1.33 -15.67 4.17
C ASP A 76 -0.61 -14.45 3.64
N PRO A 77 0.45 -13.97 4.33
CA PRO A 77 1.25 -12.86 3.82
C PRO A 77 1.79 -13.19 2.42
N VAL A 78 1.52 -12.31 1.46
CA VAL A 78 2.03 -12.47 0.10
C VAL A 78 3.52 -12.12 0.11
N LYS A 79 4.34 -12.94 -0.53
CA LYS A 79 5.74 -12.61 -0.76
C LYS A 79 5.81 -11.52 -1.83
N ALA A 80 6.14 -10.31 -1.40
CA ALA A 80 6.27 -9.17 -2.29
C ALA A 80 7.54 -8.41 -1.94
N VAL A 81 8.09 -7.70 -2.94
CA VAL A 81 9.19 -6.77 -2.67
C VAL A 81 8.56 -5.48 -2.20
N LEU A 82 8.82 -5.11 -0.94
CA LEU A 82 8.28 -3.92 -0.32
C LEU A 82 9.39 -2.94 0.02
N ILE A 83 9.12 -1.66 -0.21
CA ILE A 83 10.00 -0.58 0.25
C ILE A 83 9.22 0.37 1.15
N LEU A 84 9.90 0.91 2.16
CA LEU A 84 9.30 1.88 3.06
C LEU A 84 8.93 3.15 2.28
N ARG A 85 7.82 3.75 2.65
CA ARG A 85 7.42 5.03 2.10
C ARG A 85 8.42 6.10 2.53
N GLY A 86 8.72 7.02 1.62
CA GLY A 86 9.61 8.13 1.88
C GLY A 86 9.47 9.20 0.81
N GLY A 87 10.23 10.27 0.95
CA GLY A 87 10.13 11.42 0.06
C GLY A 87 10.56 11.18 -1.38
N PHE A 88 11.18 10.05 -1.69
CA PHE A 88 11.63 9.75 -3.05
C PHE A 88 10.50 9.81 -4.07
N PHE A 89 9.30 9.35 -3.69
CA PHE A 89 8.16 9.24 -4.61
C PHE A 89 7.73 10.61 -5.14
N GLN A 90 7.79 11.65 -4.32
CA GLN A 90 7.42 13.01 -4.74
C GLN A 90 8.36 13.56 -5.81
N ILE A 91 9.63 13.17 -5.76
CA ILE A 91 10.65 13.64 -6.71
C ILE A 91 10.70 12.77 -7.96
N THR A 92 10.63 11.45 -7.80
CA THR A 92 10.80 10.50 -8.90
C THR A 92 9.49 10.07 -9.56
N GLY A 93 8.35 10.32 -8.90
CA GLY A 93 7.04 9.83 -9.34
C GLY A 93 6.90 8.33 -9.23
N GLY A 94 7.78 7.66 -8.49
CA GLY A 94 7.79 6.20 -8.39
C GLY A 94 8.35 5.49 -9.61
N ARG A 95 9.01 6.20 -10.52
CA ARG A 95 9.53 5.64 -11.77
C ARG A 95 10.93 5.08 -11.65
N TRP A 96 11.68 5.56 -10.68
CA TRP A 96 13.04 5.11 -10.42
C TRP A 96 13.41 5.37 -8.96
N ILE A 97 14.45 4.70 -8.51
CA ILE A 97 14.97 4.85 -7.15
C ILE A 97 16.48 4.63 -7.16
N TYR A 98 17.20 5.21 -6.20
CA TYR A 98 18.61 4.92 -6.03
C TYR A 98 18.77 3.60 -5.29
N VAL A 99 19.51 2.67 -5.90
CA VAL A 99 19.84 1.37 -5.32
C VAL A 99 21.30 1.41 -4.89
N VAL A 100 21.55 1.08 -3.64
CA VAL A 100 22.90 1.06 -3.05
C VAL A 100 23.65 -0.16 -3.57
N ASP A 101 24.87 0.04 -4.07
CA ASP A 101 25.74 -1.05 -4.51
C ASP A 101 26.07 -1.99 -3.36
N GLU A 102 26.35 -3.24 -3.66
CA GLU A 102 26.71 -4.23 -2.64
C GLU A 102 27.90 -3.80 -1.77
N SER A 103 28.82 -3.02 -2.34
CA SER A 103 29.94 -2.47 -1.59
C SER A 103 29.53 -1.42 -0.55
N GLY A 104 28.35 -0.83 -0.69
CA GLY A 104 27.89 0.27 0.14
C GLY A 104 28.54 1.61 -0.14
N LYS A 105 29.35 1.73 -1.19
CA LYS A 105 30.15 2.95 -1.49
C LYS A 105 29.44 3.92 -2.40
N PHE A 106 28.47 3.45 -3.16
CA PHE A 106 27.72 4.30 -4.09
C PHE A 106 26.30 3.76 -4.31
N ALA A 107 25.47 4.61 -4.88
CA ALA A 107 24.12 4.22 -5.31
C ALA A 107 23.88 4.74 -6.72
N VAL A 108 23.10 4.00 -7.50
CA VAL A 108 22.77 4.35 -8.89
C VAL A 108 21.25 4.34 -9.07
N ARG A 109 20.76 5.14 -10.02
CA ARG A 109 19.37 5.14 -10.40
C ARG A 109 19.01 3.79 -11.03
N ARG A 110 17.88 3.27 -10.65
CA ARG A 110 17.31 2.08 -11.27
C ARG A 110 15.83 2.30 -11.58
N PRO A 111 15.38 2.05 -12.82
CA PRO A 111 13.95 2.10 -13.13
C PRO A 111 13.21 1.03 -12.37
N ILE A 112 12.06 1.42 -11.80
CA ILE A 112 11.19 0.52 -11.05
C ILE A 112 9.74 0.71 -11.47
N LYS A 113 8.91 -0.24 -11.10
CA LYS A 113 7.46 -0.11 -11.19
C LYS A 113 6.85 -0.31 -9.82
N ILE A 114 6.01 0.64 -9.42
CA ILE A 114 5.27 0.59 -8.17
C ILE A 114 3.89 0.03 -8.47
N GLY A 115 3.49 -0.97 -7.70
CA GLY A 115 2.16 -1.54 -7.74
C GLY A 115 1.29 -1.01 -6.61
N ARG A 116 0.91 -1.91 -5.73
CA ARG A 116 0.05 -1.58 -4.60
C ARG A 116 0.79 -0.77 -3.55
N GLN A 117 0.05 -0.03 -2.74
CA GLN A 117 0.62 0.73 -1.64
C GLN A 117 -0.30 0.71 -0.43
N ASN A 118 0.29 0.86 0.72
CA ASN A 118 -0.41 1.01 1.99
C ASN A 118 0.26 2.12 2.81
N PRO A 119 -0.19 2.42 4.04
CA PRO A 119 0.38 3.52 4.82
C PRO A 119 1.89 3.46 5.09
N GLN A 120 2.50 2.27 5.06
CA GLN A 120 3.93 2.12 5.39
C GLN A 120 4.80 1.76 4.19
N PHE A 121 4.25 1.11 3.17
CA PHE A 121 5.05 0.50 2.11
C PHE A 121 4.51 0.80 0.73
N TYR A 122 5.43 0.76 -0.25
CA TYR A 122 5.13 0.59 -1.67
C TYR A 122 5.52 -0.83 -2.07
N GLU A 123 4.66 -1.49 -2.87
CA GLU A 123 5.01 -2.74 -3.53
C GLU A 123 5.76 -2.42 -4.82
N VAL A 124 6.93 -3.01 -5.00
CA VAL A 124 7.70 -2.89 -6.24
C VAL A 124 7.47 -4.14 -7.07
N THR A 125 6.84 -3.97 -8.22
CA THR A 125 6.49 -5.08 -9.10
C THR A 125 7.58 -5.42 -10.10
N ASP A 126 8.50 -4.50 -10.37
CA ASP A 126 9.61 -4.71 -11.28
C ASP A 126 10.77 -3.77 -10.91
N GLY A 127 12.00 -4.24 -11.11
CA GLY A 127 13.21 -3.45 -10.95
C GLY A 127 14.00 -3.68 -9.68
N LEU A 128 13.45 -4.35 -8.69
CA LEU A 128 14.15 -4.64 -7.43
C LEU A 128 14.06 -6.12 -7.07
N ALA A 129 15.10 -6.60 -6.41
CA ALA A 129 15.12 -7.93 -5.82
C ALA A 129 15.16 -7.84 -4.29
N SER A 130 14.70 -8.90 -3.64
CA SER A 130 14.76 -9.00 -2.17
C SER A 130 16.21 -8.90 -1.69
N GLY A 131 16.43 -8.12 -0.63
CA GLY A 131 17.77 -7.92 -0.05
C GLY A 131 18.52 -6.72 -0.59
N GLU A 132 18.08 -6.10 -1.67
CA GLU A 132 18.69 -4.86 -2.16
C GLU A 132 18.37 -3.69 -1.24
N LYS A 133 19.33 -2.78 -1.07
CA LYS A 133 19.15 -1.57 -0.25
C LYS A 133 18.84 -0.39 -1.16
N VAL A 134 17.87 0.41 -0.76
CA VAL A 134 17.42 1.57 -1.53
C VAL A 134 17.43 2.83 -0.66
N ILE A 135 17.53 3.98 -1.31
CA ILE A 135 17.45 5.30 -0.64
C ILE A 135 16.02 5.80 -0.81
N ILE A 136 15.34 6.09 0.29
CA ILE A 136 13.93 6.48 0.27
C ILE A 136 13.68 7.97 0.54
N SER A 137 14.71 8.73 0.96
CA SER A 137 14.56 10.15 1.30
C SER A 137 15.81 10.95 0.94
N GLY A 138 15.69 12.28 1.01
CA GLY A 138 16.80 13.17 0.70
C GLY A 138 16.97 13.52 -0.77
N TYR A 139 16.05 13.11 -1.61
CA TYR A 139 16.14 13.25 -3.07
C TYR A 139 16.21 14.70 -3.55
N GLU A 140 15.63 15.61 -2.82
CA GLU A 140 15.72 17.04 -3.11
C GLU A 140 17.16 17.58 -3.06
N LEU A 141 18.06 16.87 -2.40
CA LEU A 141 19.48 17.23 -2.28
C LEU A 141 20.36 16.61 -3.37
N PHE A 142 19.85 15.63 -4.11
CA PHE A 142 20.66 14.82 -5.03
C PHE A 142 20.69 15.38 -6.47
N GLY A 143 19.78 16.28 -6.81
CA GLY A 143 19.70 16.84 -8.16
C GLY A 143 19.48 15.75 -9.24
N ASP A 144 20.08 15.96 -10.40
CA ASP A 144 19.94 15.05 -11.55
C ASP A 144 21.08 14.03 -11.66
N ASN A 145 21.78 13.77 -10.58
CA ASN A 145 22.89 12.83 -10.58
C ASN A 145 22.41 11.39 -10.79
N GLU A 146 23.04 10.67 -11.71
CA GLU A 146 22.75 9.27 -11.96
C GLU A 146 23.39 8.34 -10.93
N LYS A 147 24.44 8.82 -10.29
CA LYS A 147 25.22 8.07 -9.31
C LYS A 147 25.52 8.96 -8.09
N LEU A 148 25.35 8.39 -6.92
CA LEU A 148 25.68 9.02 -5.65
C LEU A 148 26.87 8.31 -5.00
N ILE A 149 27.84 9.06 -4.54
CA ILE A 149 28.95 8.52 -3.74
C ILE A 149 28.53 8.59 -2.29
N LEU A 150 28.58 7.48 -1.61
CA LEU A 150 28.16 7.39 -0.20
C LEU A 150 29.40 7.47 0.69
N ASN A 151 29.40 8.45 1.56
CA ASN A 151 30.44 8.63 2.59
C ASN A 151 29.86 8.21 3.94
N GLU A 152 30.62 7.44 4.68
CA GLU A 152 30.24 7.13 6.07
C GLU A 152 30.41 8.34 6.97
#